data_805b84a148354c56ee71b6546586d120
#
_entry.id   805b84a148354c56ee71b6546586d120
#
_cell.length_a   1.000
_cell.length_b   1.000
_cell.length_c   1.000
_cell.angle_alpha   90.00
_cell.angle_beta   90.00
_cell.angle_gamma   90.00
#
_symmetry.space_group_name_H-M   'P 1'
#
loop_
_entity.id
_entity.type
_entity.pdbx_description
1 polymer ?
#
loop_
_entity_poly.entity_id
_entity_poly.type
_entity_poly.pdbx_seq_one_letter_code
_entity_poly.pdbx_strand_id
1 'polypeptide(L)'
;GDVYKRQANRLREEVNPDFILSPDKGAVERARNVAELIDVPYSYLEKKRIDAHTIEHSPKDLDVSGKVVAIVDDMISTGGTICRASDALRRQGAVEVHAACTHGLFTSGALTRLADHVDGIHSSDSLANPRAVISGAPALARGVQDLIGIL
;
A
#
# COMPACT_ATOMS: atom_id res chain seq x y z
N GLY A 1 -7.42 10.04 13.86
CA GLY A 1 -6.57 10.17 15.02
C GLY A 1 -5.11 10.29 14.67
N ASP A 2 -4.26 10.21 15.68
CA ASP A 2 -2.81 10.39 15.50
C ASP A 2 -2.19 9.33 14.59
N VAL A 3 -2.75 8.14 14.58
CA VAL A 3 -2.26 7.05 13.73
C VAL A 3 -2.42 7.44 12.25
N TYR A 4 -3.58 7.95 11.89
CA TYR A 4 -3.83 8.38 10.51
C TYR A 4 -2.97 9.59 10.13
N LYS A 5 -2.75 10.51 11.06
CA LYS A 5 -1.88 11.66 10.82
C LYS A 5 -0.45 11.24 10.52
N ARG A 6 0.09 10.33 11.32
CA ARG A 6 1.45 9.82 11.11
C ARG A 6 1.56 9.10 9.77
N GLN A 7 0.59 8.25 9.47
CA GLN A 7 0.57 7.52 8.22
C GLN A 7 0.46 8.47 7.03
N ALA A 8 -0.44 9.45 7.10
CA ALA A 8 -0.64 10.43 6.05
C ALA A 8 0.61 11.29 5.82
N ASN A 9 1.23 11.78 6.90
CA ASN A 9 2.43 12.60 6.79
C ASN A 9 3.58 11.81 6.14
N ARG A 10 3.76 10.57 6.55
CA ARG A 10 4.79 9.72 5.97
C ARG A 10 4.56 9.49 4.48
N LEU A 11 3.33 9.18 4.10
CA LEU A 11 3.00 8.99 2.69
C LEU A 11 3.21 10.26 1.88
N ARG A 12 2.83 11.41 2.44
CA ARG A 12 3.05 12.69 1.75
C ARG A 12 4.52 12.96 1.52
N GLU A 13 5.35 12.75 2.53
CA GLU A 13 6.77 13.09 2.48
C GLU A 13 7.58 12.08 1.66
N GLU A 14 7.30 10.81 1.80
CA GLU A 14 8.12 9.75 1.22
C GLU A 14 7.60 9.26 -0.13
N VAL A 15 6.30 9.37 -0.38
CA VAL A 15 5.66 8.80 -1.57
C VAL A 15 5.03 9.87 -2.45
N ASN A 16 4.33 10.81 -1.84
CA ASN A 16 3.53 11.82 -2.53
C ASN A 16 2.54 11.18 -3.51
N PRO A 17 1.61 10.33 -3.03
CA PRO A 17 0.72 9.59 -3.90
C PRO A 17 -0.34 10.49 -4.55
N ASP A 18 -0.77 10.10 -5.74
CA ASP A 18 -1.89 10.75 -6.41
C ASP A 18 -3.23 10.24 -5.88
N PHE A 19 -3.30 8.98 -5.49
CA PHE A 19 -4.51 8.35 -4.97
C PHE A 19 -4.21 7.48 -3.77
N ILE A 20 -5.19 7.42 -2.84
CA ILE A 20 -5.17 6.46 -1.74
C ILE A 20 -6.26 5.42 -1.99
N LEU A 21 -5.91 4.15 -1.90
CA LEU A 21 -6.82 3.05 -2.19
C LEU A 21 -6.96 2.14 -0.97
N SER A 22 -8.18 1.69 -0.71
CA SER A 22 -8.47 0.65 0.24
C SER A 22 -8.45 -0.71 -0.48
N PRO A 23 -8.03 -1.80 0.16
CA PRO A 23 -8.06 -3.11 -0.47
C PRO A 23 -9.47 -3.60 -0.82
N ASP A 24 -10.49 -3.11 -0.12
CA ASP A 24 -11.88 -3.46 -0.40
C ASP A 24 -12.81 -2.35 0.07
N LYS A 25 -14.10 -2.50 -0.27
CA LYS A 25 -15.13 -1.53 0.10
C LYS A 25 -15.31 -1.40 1.60
N GLY A 26 -15.16 -2.49 2.33
CA GLY A 26 -15.38 -2.50 3.78
C GLY A 26 -14.37 -1.67 4.55
N ALA A 27 -13.18 -1.44 4.00
CA ALA A 27 -12.11 -0.69 4.63
C ALA A 27 -11.94 0.74 4.06
N VAL A 28 -12.89 1.20 3.26
CA VAL A 28 -12.76 2.48 2.54
C VAL A 28 -12.61 3.70 3.45
N GLU A 29 -13.18 3.65 4.65
CA GLU A 29 -13.07 4.76 5.60
C GLU A 29 -11.62 5.06 5.99
N ARG A 30 -10.80 4.03 6.08
CA ARG A 30 -9.37 4.20 6.38
C ARG A 30 -8.68 4.96 5.26
N ALA A 31 -8.95 4.58 4.02
CA ALA A 31 -8.41 5.28 2.85
C ALA A 31 -8.88 6.73 2.83
N ARG A 32 -10.15 6.97 3.12
CA ARG A 32 -10.69 8.31 3.19
C ARG A 32 -9.97 9.17 4.22
N ASN A 33 -9.78 8.64 5.43
CA ASN A 33 -9.15 9.40 6.50
C ASN A 33 -7.72 9.81 6.15
N VAL A 34 -6.97 8.93 5.52
CA VAL A 34 -5.61 9.24 5.07
C VAL A 34 -5.64 10.24 3.93
N ALA A 35 -6.48 10.02 2.95
CA ALA A 35 -6.55 10.85 1.74
C ALA A 35 -6.96 12.30 2.06
N GLU A 36 -7.90 12.48 2.96
CA GLU A 36 -8.34 13.81 3.36
C GLU A 36 -7.22 14.61 4.03
N LEU A 37 -6.36 13.94 4.78
CA LEU A 37 -5.24 14.60 5.46
C LEU A 37 -4.17 15.09 4.48
N ILE A 38 -4.07 14.50 3.32
CA ILE A 38 -3.07 14.90 2.30
C ILE A 38 -3.71 15.46 1.04
N ASP A 39 -5.03 15.64 1.05
CA ASP A 39 -5.80 16.27 -0.01
C ASP A 39 -5.64 15.59 -1.37
N VAL A 40 -5.85 14.29 -1.39
CA VAL A 40 -5.88 13.50 -2.62
C VAL A 40 -7.15 12.68 -2.70
N PRO A 41 -7.57 12.25 -3.89
CA PRO A 41 -8.71 11.36 -4.04
C PRO A 41 -8.47 9.99 -3.42
N TYR A 42 -9.54 9.34 -3.03
CA TYR A 42 -9.49 7.98 -2.52
C TYR A 42 -10.55 7.11 -3.19
N SER A 43 -10.33 5.81 -3.13
CA SER A 43 -11.30 4.83 -3.56
C SER A 43 -11.00 3.50 -2.90
N TYR A 44 -11.72 2.48 -3.30
CA TYR A 44 -11.47 1.11 -2.88
C TYR A 44 -11.25 0.24 -4.11
N LEU A 45 -10.60 -0.90 -3.90
CA LEU A 45 -10.43 -1.88 -4.95
C LEU A 45 -11.63 -2.81 -4.97
N GLU A 46 -12.15 -3.06 -6.15
CA GLU A 46 -13.18 -4.06 -6.38
C GLU A 46 -12.64 -5.11 -7.34
N LYS A 47 -13.22 -6.29 -7.30
CA LYS A 47 -12.86 -7.35 -8.23
C LYS A 47 -13.71 -7.17 -9.47
N LYS A 48 -13.06 -6.95 -10.60
CA LYS A 48 -13.73 -6.72 -11.87
C LYS A 48 -13.43 -7.85 -12.83
N ARG A 49 -14.46 -8.38 -13.47
CA ARG A 49 -14.29 -9.42 -14.48
C ARG A 49 -13.79 -8.77 -15.76
N ILE A 50 -12.63 -9.22 -16.22
CA ILE A 50 -12.01 -8.74 -17.46
C ILE A 50 -12.49 -9.59 -18.64
N ASP A 51 -12.51 -10.90 -18.45
CA ASP A 51 -12.99 -11.85 -19.46
C ASP A 51 -13.59 -13.07 -18.77
N ALA A 52 -13.92 -14.11 -19.54
CA ALA A 52 -14.58 -15.30 -19.00
C ALA A 52 -13.79 -16.01 -17.90
N HIS A 53 -12.46 -15.82 -17.87
CA HIS A 53 -11.57 -16.55 -16.97
C HIS A 53 -10.75 -15.65 -16.06
N THR A 54 -10.81 -14.33 -16.22
CA THR A 54 -9.92 -13.41 -15.52
C THR A 54 -10.70 -12.42 -14.68
N ILE A 55 -10.35 -12.33 -13.38
CA ILE A 55 -10.85 -11.33 -12.45
C ILE A 55 -9.65 -10.56 -11.93
N GLU A 56 -9.73 -9.23 -11.98
CA GLU A 56 -8.66 -8.36 -11.48
C GLU A 56 -9.19 -7.34 -10.49
N HIS A 57 -8.32 -6.91 -9.58
CA HIS A 57 -8.60 -5.75 -8.75
C HIS A 57 -8.59 -4.50 -9.63
N SER A 58 -9.53 -3.60 -9.38
CA SER A 58 -9.61 -2.33 -10.10
C SER A 58 -10.14 -1.25 -9.16
N PRO A 59 -9.60 -0.02 -9.21
CA PRO A 59 -10.13 1.06 -8.37
C PRO A 59 -11.52 1.45 -8.83
N LYS A 60 -12.40 1.66 -7.87
CA LYS A 60 -13.75 2.13 -8.19
C LYS A 60 -13.70 3.58 -8.64
N ASP A 61 -14.11 3.83 -9.87
CA ASP A 61 -14.27 5.17 -10.46
C ASP A 61 -12.99 6.03 -10.50
N LEU A 62 -11.81 5.40 -10.47
CA LEU A 62 -10.54 6.10 -10.64
C LEU A 62 -9.71 5.44 -11.72
N ASP A 63 -9.02 6.27 -12.51
CA ASP A 63 -8.06 5.82 -13.51
C ASP A 63 -6.65 5.99 -12.97
N VAL A 64 -5.94 4.89 -12.79
CA VAL A 64 -4.58 4.89 -12.21
C VAL A 64 -3.48 5.04 -13.26
N SER A 65 -3.83 5.18 -14.53
CA SER A 65 -2.83 5.28 -15.59
C SER A 65 -1.92 6.49 -15.38
N GLY A 66 -0.62 6.24 -15.30
CA GLY A 66 0.38 7.27 -15.04
C GLY A 66 0.43 7.79 -13.61
N LYS A 67 -0.20 7.10 -12.67
CA LYS A 67 -0.36 7.60 -11.30
C LYS A 67 0.47 6.81 -10.29
N VAL A 68 0.81 7.49 -9.22
CA VAL A 68 1.41 6.90 -8.02
C VAL A 68 0.28 6.62 -7.05
N VAL A 69 0.14 5.37 -6.62
CA VAL A 69 -0.95 4.97 -5.74
C VAL A 69 -0.42 4.34 -4.46
N ALA A 70 -1.15 4.53 -3.37
CA ALA A 70 -0.86 3.88 -2.09
C ALA A 70 -2.08 3.10 -1.64
N ILE A 71 -1.90 1.81 -1.37
CA ILE A 71 -2.92 0.94 -0.82
C ILE A 71 -2.75 0.96 0.69
N VAL A 72 -3.78 1.38 1.43
CA VAL A 72 -3.70 1.48 2.89
C VAL A 72 -4.61 0.44 3.54
N ASP A 73 -4.07 -0.25 4.54
CA ASP A 73 -4.79 -1.25 5.30
C ASP A 73 -4.41 -1.11 6.78
N ASP A 74 -5.16 -1.75 7.67
CA ASP A 74 -4.76 -1.75 9.08
C ASP A 74 -3.67 -2.78 9.35
N MET A 75 -3.69 -3.88 8.64
CA MET A 75 -2.75 -4.98 8.85
C MET A 75 -2.31 -5.61 7.53
N ILE A 76 -1.03 -5.88 7.42
CA ILE A 76 -0.48 -6.71 6.35
C ILE A 76 0.14 -7.94 7.00
N SER A 77 -0.31 -9.11 6.60
CA SER A 77 0.19 -10.38 7.11
C SER A 77 1.00 -11.12 6.04
N THR A 78 0.35 -11.86 5.16
CA THR A 78 1.04 -12.58 4.08
C THR A 78 1.43 -11.68 2.92
N GLY A 79 0.69 -10.58 2.72
CA GLY A 79 0.89 -9.68 1.60
C GLY A 79 0.27 -10.16 0.29
N GLY A 80 -0.37 -11.31 0.27
CA GLY A 80 -0.89 -11.88 -0.97
C GLY A 80 -1.92 -11.00 -1.68
N THR A 81 -2.85 -10.43 -0.93
CA THR A 81 -3.86 -9.52 -1.51
C THR A 81 -3.21 -8.28 -2.09
N ILE A 82 -2.26 -7.70 -1.36
CA ILE A 82 -1.53 -6.50 -1.81
C ILE A 82 -0.74 -6.81 -3.09
N CYS A 83 -0.08 -7.95 -3.15
CA CYS A 83 0.68 -8.33 -4.34
C CYS A 83 -0.21 -8.45 -5.57
N ARG A 84 -1.35 -9.13 -5.43
CA ARG A 84 -2.30 -9.27 -6.55
C ARG A 84 -2.88 -7.93 -6.97
N ALA A 85 -3.22 -7.09 -6.01
CA ALA A 85 -3.73 -5.76 -6.28
C ALA A 85 -2.68 -4.90 -6.99
N SER A 86 -1.44 -4.94 -6.53
CA SER A 86 -0.35 -4.19 -7.15
C SER A 86 -0.14 -4.61 -8.60
N ASP A 87 -0.10 -5.91 -8.85
CA ASP A 87 0.08 -6.41 -10.22
C ASP A 87 -1.04 -5.92 -11.14
N ALA A 88 -2.28 -5.96 -10.65
CA ALA A 88 -3.43 -5.48 -11.42
C ALA A 88 -3.35 -3.98 -11.70
N LEU A 89 -2.96 -3.19 -10.69
CA LEU A 89 -2.82 -1.74 -10.85
C LEU A 89 -1.71 -1.38 -11.84
N ARG A 90 -0.61 -2.11 -11.82
CA ARG A 90 0.47 -1.90 -12.79
C ARG A 90 0.03 -2.24 -14.20
N ARG A 91 -0.73 -3.31 -14.38
CA ARG A 91 -1.31 -3.64 -15.70
C ARG A 91 -2.25 -2.54 -16.17
N GLN A 92 -2.89 -1.83 -15.27
CA GLN A 92 -3.78 -0.71 -15.58
C GLN A 92 -3.04 0.61 -15.73
N GLY A 93 -1.72 0.61 -15.65
CA GLY A 93 -0.89 1.76 -15.95
C GLY A 93 -0.35 2.54 -14.78
N ALA A 94 -0.56 2.10 -13.53
CA ALA A 94 0.04 2.76 -12.38
C ALA A 94 1.58 2.73 -12.50
N VAL A 95 2.23 3.85 -12.23
CA VAL A 95 3.68 3.95 -12.35
C VAL A 95 4.40 3.56 -11.07
N GLU A 96 3.76 3.74 -9.92
CA GLU A 96 4.26 3.24 -8.64
C GLU A 96 3.09 2.76 -7.81
N VAL A 97 3.31 1.69 -7.06
CA VAL A 97 2.34 1.17 -6.10
C VAL A 97 3.05 0.99 -4.77
N HIS A 98 2.53 1.64 -3.75
CA HIS A 98 3.03 1.53 -2.37
C HIS A 98 1.97 0.86 -1.50
N ALA A 99 2.43 0.19 -0.45
CA ALA A 99 1.55 -0.40 0.56
C ALA A 99 1.82 0.28 1.90
N ALA A 100 0.77 0.62 2.62
CA ALA A 100 0.88 1.23 3.93
C ALA A 100 -0.06 0.54 4.91
N CYS A 101 0.40 0.30 6.12
CA CYS A 101 -0.42 -0.29 7.17
C CYS A 101 -0.06 0.27 8.53
N THR A 102 -0.99 0.12 9.48
CA THR A 102 -0.74 0.47 10.87
C THR A 102 0.03 -0.63 11.56
N HIS A 103 -0.33 -1.88 11.30
CA HIS A 103 0.29 -3.05 11.91
C HIS A 103 0.89 -3.95 10.84
N GLY A 104 2.20 -4.08 10.86
CA GLY A 104 2.88 -5.00 9.97
C GLY A 104 3.19 -6.32 10.68
N LEU A 105 2.29 -7.27 10.57
CA LEU A 105 2.45 -8.60 11.14
C LEU A 105 3.02 -9.56 10.10
N PHE A 106 4.05 -9.15 9.42
CA PHE A 106 4.59 -9.88 8.29
C PHE A 106 4.94 -11.31 8.64
N THR A 107 4.27 -12.25 7.97
CA THR A 107 4.60 -13.66 8.09
C THR A 107 5.89 -13.96 7.35
N SER A 108 6.42 -15.18 7.55
CA SER A 108 7.66 -15.60 6.90
C SER A 108 7.54 -15.45 5.38
N GLY A 109 8.51 -14.78 4.78
CA GLY A 109 8.55 -14.55 3.33
C GLY A 109 7.67 -13.43 2.82
N ALA A 110 6.85 -12.80 3.68
CA ALA A 110 5.95 -11.74 3.23
C ALA A 110 6.71 -10.54 2.67
N LEU A 111 7.75 -10.08 3.34
CA LEU A 111 8.54 -8.93 2.87
C LEU A 111 9.22 -9.22 1.54
N THR A 112 9.76 -10.41 1.37
CA THR A 112 10.37 -10.81 0.11
C THR A 112 9.35 -10.82 -1.01
N ARG A 113 8.15 -11.36 -0.73
CA ARG A 113 7.06 -11.39 -1.71
C ARG A 113 6.63 -9.97 -2.08
N LEU A 114 6.41 -9.14 -1.06
CA LEU A 114 5.97 -7.76 -1.29
C LEU A 114 7.01 -6.96 -2.07
N ALA A 115 8.30 -7.18 -1.82
CA ALA A 115 9.37 -6.47 -2.50
C ALA A 115 9.35 -6.67 -4.02
N ASP A 116 8.85 -7.80 -4.47
CA ASP A 116 8.75 -8.08 -5.91
C ASP A 116 7.55 -7.42 -6.55
N HIS A 117 6.62 -6.88 -5.76
CA HIS A 117 5.34 -6.39 -6.27
C HIS A 117 5.06 -4.92 -5.98
N VAL A 118 5.63 -4.35 -4.93
CA VAL A 118 5.39 -2.96 -4.56
C VAL A 118 6.69 -2.16 -4.51
N ASP A 119 6.56 -0.85 -4.69
CA ASP A 119 7.71 0.06 -4.67
C ASP A 119 8.12 0.45 -3.25
N GLY A 120 7.22 0.34 -2.29
CA GLY A 120 7.52 0.63 -0.90
C GLY A 120 6.50 0.03 0.04
N ILE A 121 6.93 -0.22 1.28
CA ILE A 121 6.12 -0.74 2.36
C ILE A 121 6.28 0.19 3.56
N HIS A 122 5.16 0.70 4.05
CA HIS A 122 5.15 1.70 5.13
C HIS A 122 4.29 1.18 6.28
N SER A 123 4.94 0.73 7.36
CA SER A 123 4.27 0.28 8.56
C SER A 123 4.54 1.28 9.68
N SER A 124 3.50 1.82 10.29
CA SER A 124 3.65 3.00 11.14
C SER A 124 3.78 2.74 12.62
N ASP A 125 3.35 1.61 13.14
CA ASP A 125 3.07 1.60 14.56
C ASP A 125 3.58 0.41 15.34
N SER A 126 3.77 -0.67 14.78
CA SER A 126 3.95 -1.96 15.44
C SER A 126 5.17 -2.02 16.33
N LEU A 127 5.04 -1.54 17.52
CA LEU A 127 6.13 -1.39 18.47
C LEU A 127 6.95 -2.67 18.65
N ALA A 128 6.29 -3.80 18.69
CA ALA A 128 6.95 -5.08 18.88
C ALA A 128 7.41 -5.72 17.56
N ASN A 129 7.12 -5.08 16.44
CA ASN A 129 7.46 -5.63 15.14
C ASN A 129 8.78 -5.01 14.64
N PRO A 130 9.87 -5.80 14.51
CA PRO A 130 11.14 -5.25 14.03
C PRO A 130 11.04 -4.54 12.69
N ARG A 131 10.07 -4.89 11.88
CA ARG A 131 9.91 -4.30 10.56
C ARG A 131 9.34 -2.88 10.59
N ALA A 132 8.66 -2.52 11.68
CA ALA A 132 8.19 -1.15 11.87
C ALA A 132 9.36 -0.18 12.02
N VAL A 133 10.47 -0.63 12.58
CA VAL A 133 11.69 0.16 12.71
C VAL A 133 12.20 0.55 11.33
N ILE A 134 12.10 -0.35 10.39
CA ILE A 134 12.58 -0.13 9.03
C ILE A 134 11.69 0.84 8.30
N SER A 135 10.37 0.80 8.53
CA SER A 135 9.48 1.78 7.92
C SER A 135 9.73 3.19 8.43
N GLY A 136 10.44 3.34 9.55
CA GLY A 136 10.90 4.62 10.05
C GLY A 136 12.24 5.06 9.45
N ALA A 137 12.93 4.21 8.73
CA ALA A 137 14.25 4.54 8.20
C ALA A 137 14.13 5.48 7.00
N PRO A 138 14.99 6.51 6.89
CA PRO A 138 14.95 7.43 5.77
C PRO A 138 15.14 6.76 4.41
N ALA A 139 15.78 5.61 4.40
CA ALA A 139 16.07 4.87 3.19
C ALA A 139 14.98 3.88 2.82
N LEU A 140 13.83 3.93 3.45
CA LEU A 140 12.81 2.92 3.20
C LEU A 140 12.36 2.90 1.74
N ALA A 141 12.39 4.03 1.07
CA ALA A 141 11.97 4.10 -0.33
C ALA A 141 12.83 3.22 -1.24
N ARG A 142 14.09 3.05 -0.88
CA ARG A 142 14.95 2.03 -1.47
C ARG A 142 15.08 0.88 -0.49
N GLY A 143 14.36 0.99 0.55
CA GLY A 143 14.54 0.26 1.77
C GLY A 143 13.92 -1.09 1.78
N VAL A 144 12.98 -1.39 0.92
CA VAL A 144 12.48 -2.75 0.82
C VAL A 144 13.62 -3.67 0.39
N GLN A 145 14.44 -3.21 -0.53
CA GLN A 145 15.63 -3.94 -0.95
C GLN A 145 16.67 -3.98 0.16
N ASP A 146 16.95 -2.83 0.77
CA ASP A 146 17.90 -2.75 1.89
C ASP A 146 17.44 -3.61 3.05
N LEU A 147 16.15 -3.61 3.33
CA LEU A 147 15.57 -4.41 4.38
C LEU A 147 15.75 -5.90 4.12
N ILE A 148 15.54 -6.33 2.91
CA ILE A 148 15.72 -7.73 2.53
C ILE A 148 17.18 -8.11 2.64
N GLY A 149 18.07 -7.21 2.32
CA GLY A 149 19.50 -7.44 2.49
C GLY A 149 19.93 -7.57 3.94
N ILE A 150 19.20 -6.94 4.85
CA ILE A 150 19.43 -7.06 6.29
C ILE A 150 18.84 -8.34 6.85
N LEU A 151 17.70 -8.72 6.35
CA LEU A 151 16.99 -9.90 6.82
C LEU A 151 17.53 -11.18 6.18
#